data_0c6b5e7ed062c1a220d8f87608a19723
#
_entry.id   0c6b5e7ed062c1a220d8f87608a19723
#
_cell.length_a   1.000
_cell.length_b   1.000
_cell.length_c   1.000
_cell.angle_alpha   90.00
_cell.angle_beta   90.00
_cell.angle_gamma   90.00
#
_symmetry.space_group_name_H-M   'P 1'
#
loop_
_entity.id
_entity.type
_entity.pdbx_description
1 polymer ?
#
loop_
_entity_poly.entity_id
_entity_poly.type
_entity_poly.pdbx_seq_one_letter_code
_entity_poly.pdbx_strand_id
1 'polypeptide(L)'
;LGASESIIYGRYGYGIGSRQVDFSIDRRHTAFINDVSTKGKYSFINSGDALDTLPEVAERANAKRSGFIKGTKSLWKLYLSDPEYHRGDASELFHVVYEEDGQVDGYVSYRIRKDTLMIHEMISATSTSHTALWRYCFGVDLMRRIDAPKRPIDDPLPWMLADPRRLHQSLRDDLWLRLVAVKDALSERSYGYEGRLV
;
A
#
# COMPACT_ATOMS: atom_id res chain seq x y z
N LEU A 1 -9.19 9.15 10.99
CA LEU A 1 -10.57 9.12 10.53
C LEU A 1 -10.60 9.13 9.00
N GLY A 2 -11.36 8.22 8.37
CA GLY A 2 -11.74 8.33 6.96
C GLY A 2 -13.01 9.18 6.86
N ALA A 3 -12.95 10.30 6.15
CA ALA A 3 -14.09 11.20 6.04
C ALA A 3 -15.07 10.70 4.96
N SER A 4 -16.34 10.52 5.31
CA SER A 4 -17.40 10.27 4.33
C SER A 4 -17.81 11.56 3.61
N GLU A 5 -17.74 12.70 4.31
CA GLU A 5 -18.13 14.01 3.79
C GLU A 5 -17.21 15.13 4.30
N SER A 6 -16.38 15.68 3.42
CA SER A 6 -15.37 16.69 3.77
C SER A 6 -15.95 17.97 4.42
N ILE A 7 -17.14 18.40 3.97
CA ILE A 7 -17.82 19.61 4.51
C ILE A 7 -18.16 19.44 5.99
N ILE A 8 -18.61 18.25 6.38
CA ILE A 8 -19.00 17.97 7.78
C ILE A 8 -17.75 17.99 8.65
N TYR A 9 -16.72 17.21 8.27
CA TYR A 9 -15.52 17.08 9.10
C TYR A 9 -14.69 18.36 9.15
N GLY A 10 -14.68 19.16 8.08
CA GLY A 10 -14.03 20.48 8.07
C GLY A 10 -14.59 21.42 9.13
N ARG A 11 -15.92 21.40 9.38
CA ARG A 11 -16.55 22.21 10.45
C ARG A 11 -16.06 21.87 11.85
N TYR A 12 -15.59 20.65 12.05
CA TYR A 12 -15.05 20.18 13.33
C TYR A 12 -13.51 20.32 13.41
N GLY A 13 -12.89 21.05 12.49
CA GLY A 13 -11.45 21.31 12.48
C GLY A 13 -10.59 20.14 11.99
N TYR A 14 -11.17 19.18 11.27
CA TYR A 14 -10.41 18.16 10.58
C TYR A 14 -9.91 18.68 9.23
N GLY A 15 -8.70 18.28 8.87
CA GLY A 15 -8.10 18.51 7.56
C GLY A 15 -7.50 17.25 6.98
N ILE A 16 -7.20 17.27 5.69
CA ILE A 16 -6.56 16.14 5.01
C ILE A 16 -5.17 15.92 5.60
N GLY A 17 -4.96 14.77 6.24
CA GLY A 17 -3.68 14.37 6.82
C GLY A 17 -2.83 13.53 5.85
N SER A 18 -3.47 12.67 5.03
CA SER A 18 -2.80 11.90 4.00
C SER A 18 -3.65 11.78 2.73
N ARG A 19 -2.99 11.44 1.65
CA ARG A 19 -3.61 11.12 0.36
C ARG A 19 -3.16 9.76 -0.10
N GLN A 20 -3.96 9.15 -0.96
CA GLN A 20 -3.69 7.88 -1.61
C GLN A 20 -4.02 7.97 -3.10
N VAL A 21 -3.49 7.07 -3.88
CA VAL A 21 -3.82 6.93 -5.30
C VAL A 21 -4.30 5.51 -5.58
N ASP A 22 -5.41 5.39 -6.32
CA ASP A 22 -5.88 4.10 -6.81
C ASP A 22 -5.33 3.90 -8.22
N PHE A 23 -4.70 2.75 -8.47
CA PHE A 23 -4.21 2.35 -9.77
C PHE A 23 -5.10 1.29 -10.40
N SER A 24 -5.28 1.38 -11.72
CA SER A 24 -5.90 0.34 -12.54
C SER A 24 -5.18 0.26 -13.88
N ILE A 25 -4.78 -0.94 -14.30
CA ILE A 25 -4.06 -1.15 -15.56
C ILE A 25 -4.51 -2.44 -16.26
N ASP A 26 -4.64 -2.35 -17.59
CA ASP A 26 -4.83 -3.53 -18.43
C ASP A 26 -3.49 -4.30 -18.55
N ARG A 27 -3.53 -5.63 -18.37
CA ARG A 27 -2.34 -6.50 -18.44
C ARG A 27 -1.52 -6.33 -19.70
N ARG A 28 -2.13 -5.97 -20.83
CA ARG A 28 -1.42 -5.76 -22.11
C ARG A 28 -0.45 -4.57 -22.09
N HIS A 29 -0.56 -3.70 -21.09
CA HIS A 29 0.22 -2.46 -20.98
C HIS A 29 1.15 -2.43 -19.76
N THR A 30 1.53 -3.60 -19.23
CA THR A 30 2.32 -3.73 -18.00
C THR A 30 3.83 -3.86 -18.25
N ALA A 31 4.28 -3.64 -19.49
CA ALA A 31 5.72 -3.66 -19.81
C ALA A 31 6.46 -2.55 -19.04
N PHE A 32 7.61 -2.90 -18.46
CA PHE A 32 8.51 -1.93 -17.85
C PHE A 32 9.47 -1.33 -18.87
N ILE A 33 9.91 -0.08 -18.64
CA ILE A 33 10.92 0.59 -19.46
C ILE A 33 12.25 -0.19 -19.41
N ASN A 34 12.65 -0.59 -18.19
CA ASN A 34 13.89 -1.30 -17.95
C ASN A 34 13.62 -2.69 -17.42
N ASP A 35 14.38 -3.66 -17.92
CA ASP A 35 14.37 -5.00 -17.36
C ASP A 35 15.29 -5.07 -16.12
N VAL A 36 14.71 -4.85 -14.95
CA VAL A 36 15.40 -4.99 -13.67
C VAL A 36 15.43 -6.48 -13.30
N SER A 37 16.61 -7.08 -13.28
CA SER A 37 16.75 -8.46 -12.80
C SER A 37 16.41 -8.55 -11.32
N THR A 38 15.53 -9.47 -10.97
CA THR A 38 15.19 -9.81 -9.60
C THR A 38 15.64 -11.23 -9.31
N LYS A 39 16.54 -11.43 -8.35
CA LYS A 39 17.16 -12.74 -8.05
C LYS A 39 16.42 -13.52 -6.97
N GLY A 40 15.49 -12.86 -6.28
CA GLY A 40 14.74 -13.46 -5.19
C GLY A 40 13.67 -14.45 -5.67
N LYS A 41 13.01 -15.07 -4.73
CA LYS A 41 11.94 -16.05 -4.95
C LYS A 41 10.61 -15.54 -4.40
N TYR A 42 9.51 -16.02 -4.98
CA TYR A 42 8.16 -15.79 -4.49
C TYR A 42 7.69 -17.04 -3.76
N SER A 43 7.00 -16.85 -2.65
CA SER A 43 6.41 -17.94 -1.89
C SER A 43 5.02 -17.53 -1.42
N PHE A 44 4.05 -18.46 -1.58
CA PHE A 44 2.76 -18.33 -0.93
C PHE A 44 2.91 -18.63 0.56
N ILE A 45 2.25 -17.82 1.38
CA ILE A 45 2.16 -18.09 2.81
C ILE A 45 0.69 -18.13 3.24
N ASN A 46 0.38 -18.94 4.22
CA ASN A 46 -0.96 -19.04 4.79
C ASN A 46 -1.22 -17.85 5.75
N SER A 47 -2.48 -17.65 6.14
CA SER A 47 -2.88 -16.53 7.00
C SER A 47 -2.23 -16.57 8.41
N GLY A 48 -1.84 -17.76 8.91
CA GLY A 48 -1.12 -17.90 10.18
C GLY A 48 0.30 -17.32 10.07
N ASP A 49 1.05 -17.77 9.08
CA ASP A 49 2.40 -17.30 8.81
C ASP A 49 2.40 -15.81 8.40
N ALA A 50 1.35 -15.35 7.70
CA ALA A 50 1.18 -13.95 7.34
C ALA A 50 1.11 -13.03 8.57
N LEU A 51 0.46 -13.47 9.66
CA LEU A 51 0.34 -12.69 10.89
C LEU A 51 1.70 -12.46 11.58
N ASP A 52 2.64 -13.35 11.41
CA ASP A 52 3.98 -13.23 11.99
C ASP A 52 4.95 -12.51 11.02
N THR A 53 4.84 -12.76 9.71
CA THR A 53 5.79 -12.24 8.71
C THR A 53 5.46 -10.82 8.22
N LEU A 54 4.19 -10.53 7.88
CA LEU A 54 3.84 -9.26 7.21
C LEU A 54 4.05 -8.02 8.08
N PRO A 55 3.77 -8.05 9.42
CA PRO A 55 4.04 -6.92 10.30
C PRO A 55 5.50 -6.49 10.30
N GLU A 56 6.44 -7.44 10.33
CA GLU A 56 7.88 -7.17 10.36
C GLU A 56 8.34 -6.49 9.06
N VAL A 57 7.86 -6.98 7.91
CA VAL A 57 8.15 -6.38 6.60
C VAL A 57 7.58 -4.97 6.53
N ALA A 58 6.35 -4.77 6.98
CA ALA A 58 5.70 -3.46 6.97
C ALA A 58 6.42 -2.45 7.87
N GLU A 59 6.84 -2.85 9.07
CA GLU A 59 7.62 -1.99 9.98
C GLU A 59 8.96 -1.60 9.35
N ARG A 60 9.69 -2.55 8.78
CA ARG A 60 10.99 -2.29 8.15
C ARG A 60 10.85 -1.38 6.94
N ALA A 61 9.87 -1.61 6.07
CA ALA A 61 9.62 -0.81 4.88
C ALA A 61 9.24 0.65 5.21
N ASN A 62 8.56 0.85 6.32
CA ASN A 62 8.04 2.15 6.71
C ASN A 62 8.84 2.84 7.83
N ALA A 63 9.92 2.24 8.30
CA ALA A 63 10.73 2.76 9.42
C ALA A 63 11.22 4.21 9.24
N LYS A 64 11.37 4.66 7.98
CA LYS A 64 11.80 6.01 7.63
C LYS A 64 10.67 6.90 7.08
N ARG A 65 9.43 6.40 7.04
CA ARG A 65 8.27 7.15 6.54
C ARG A 65 7.55 7.85 7.68
N SER A 66 7.46 9.17 7.59
CA SER A 66 6.66 9.95 8.55
C SER A 66 5.19 9.57 8.45
N GLY A 67 4.52 9.43 9.61
CA GLY A 67 3.10 9.12 9.69
C GLY A 67 2.75 7.62 9.60
N PHE A 68 3.73 6.73 9.50
CA PHE A 68 3.46 5.30 9.61
C PHE A 68 2.97 4.95 11.02
N ILE A 69 1.83 4.26 11.07
CA ILE A 69 1.23 3.80 12.31
C ILE A 69 1.57 2.32 12.50
N LYS A 70 2.34 2.02 13.54
CA LYS A 70 2.63 0.63 13.92
C LYS A 70 1.36 -0.08 14.35
N GLY A 71 1.01 -1.14 13.65
CA GLY A 71 -0.14 -1.97 13.98
C GLY A 71 0.10 -2.85 15.20
N THR A 72 -0.88 -2.95 16.09
CA THR A 72 -0.88 -3.97 17.15
C THR A 72 -1.18 -5.35 16.56
N LYS A 73 -0.83 -6.43 17.27
CA LYS A 73 -1.18 -7.80 16.85
C LYS A 73 -2.68 -7.99 16.63
N SER A 74 -3.52 -7.34 17.42
CA SER A 74 -4.99 -7.37 17.27
C SER A 74 -5.44 -6.68 16.00
N LEU A 75 -4.82 -5.54 15.65
CA LEU A 75 -5.11 -4.83 14.41
C LEU A 75 -4.69 -5.66 13.18
N TRP A 76 -3.53 -6.29 13.23
CA TRP A 76 -3.08 -7.19 12.17
C TRP A 76 -4.00 -8.40 12.00
N LYS A 77 -4.47 -9.01 13.11
CA LYS A 77 -5.49 -10.08 13.05
C LYS A 77 -6.77 -9.62 12.35
N LEU A 78 -7.25 -8.42 12.67
CA LEU A 78 -8.43 -7.85 12.00
C LEU A 78 -8.15 -7.59 10.52
N TYR A 79 -7.00 -7.04 10.20
CA TYR A 79 -6.61 -6.67 8.84
C TYR A 79 -6.45 -7.89 7.92
N LEU A 80 -5.86 -8.96 8.44
CA LEU A 80 -5.68 -10.23 7.73
C LEU A 80 -6.90 -11.15 7.83
N SER A 81 -7.94 -10.76 8.60
CA SER A 81 -9.16 -11.56 8.65
C SER A 81 -9.85 -11.51 7.28
N ASP A 82 -10.26 -12.68 6.83
CA ASP A 82 -10.88 -12.86 5.52
C ASP A 82 -12.19 -13.65 5.60
N PRO A 83 -13.21 -13.15 6.31
CA PRO A 83 -14.48 -13.84 6.39
C PRO A 83 -15.18 -13.85 5.03
N GLU A 84 -15.78 -14.98 4.69
CA GLU A 84 -16.41 -15.22 3.39
C GLU A 84 -17.45 -14.15 3.02
N TYR A 85 -18.23 -13.68 4.00
CA TYR A 85 -19.26 -12.65 3.77
C TYR A 85 -18.71 -11.27 3.35
N HIS A 86 -17.40 -11.02 3.50
CA HIS A 86 -16.75 -9.80 3.00
C HIS A 86 -16.18 -9.95 1.58
N ARG A 87 -16.12 -11.16 1.05
CA ARG A 87 -15.46 -11.43 -0.24
C ARG A 87 -16.33 -11.05 -1.44
N GLY A 88 -17.65 -11.06 -1.27
CA GLY A 88 -18.59 -10.92 -2.38
C GLY A 88 -18.39 -12.05 -3.40
N ASP A 89 -18.12 -11.69 -4.65
CA ASP A 89 -17.81 -12.60 -5.75
C ASP A 89 -16.30 -12.81 -5.99
N ALA A 90 -15.46 -12.33 -5.06
CA ALA A 90 -14.02 -12.50 -5.14
C ALA A 90 -13.53 -13.77 -4.41
N SER A 91 -12.32 -14.21 -4.77
CA SER A 91 -11.62 -15.30 -4.09
C SER A 91 -11.31 -14.97 -2.63
N GLU A 92 -10.83 -15.97 -1.90
CA GLU A 92 -10.09 -15.73 -0.66
C GLU A 92 -8.86 -14.84 -0.88
N LEU A 93 -8.27 -14.36 0.21
CA LEU A 93 -7.09 -13.53 0.18
C LEU A 93 -5.83 -14.40 0.03
N PHE A 94 -5.08 -14.17 -1.04
CA PHE A 94 -3.77 -14.79 -1.25
C PHE A 94 -2.68 -13.87 -0.71
N HIS A 95 -1.70 -14.46 -0.01
CA HIS A 95 -0.52 -13.75 0.47
C HIS A 95 0.72 -14.31 -0.20
N VAL A 96 1.49 -13.45 -0.86
CA VAL A 96 2.75 -13.78 -1.51
C VAL A 96 3.85 -12.91 -0.97
N VAL A 97 4.93 -13.52 -0.54
CA VAL A 97 6.14 -12.82 -0.11
C VAL A 97 7.23 -12.90 -1.18
N TYR A 98 8.05 -11.88 -1.25
CA TYR A 98 9.30 -11.85 -2.02
C TYR A 98 10.48 -11.88 -1.07
N GLU A 99 11.35 -12.88 -1.25
CA GLU A 99 12.55 -13.09 -0.43
C GLU A 99 13.79 -13.01 -1.32
N GLU A 100 14.78 -12.24 -0.89
CA GLU A 100 16.10 -12.14 -1.51
C GLU A 100 17.17 -12.25 -0.41
N ASP A 101 18.23 -13.00 -0.67
CA ASP A 101 19.33 -13.25 0.27
C ASP A 101 18.91 -13.75 1.67
N GLY A 102 17.84 -14.56 1.72
CA GLY A 102 17.30 -15.11 2.98
C GLY A 102 16.42 -14.15 3.78
N GLN A 103 16.12 -12.97 3.24
CA GLN A 103 15.27 -11.98 3.89
C GLN A 103 14.00 -11.71 3.07
N VAL A 104 12.85 -11.71 3.75
CA VAL A 104 11.58 -11.31 3.12
C VAL A 104 11.55 -9.79 3.01
N ASP A 105 11.71 -9.25 1.81
CA ASP A 105 11.81 -7.81 1.55
C ASP A 105 10.52 -7.17 1.02
N GLY A 106 9.49 -7.94 0.84
CA GLY A 106 8.20 -7.42 0.44
C GLY A 106 7.12 -8.47 0.36
N TYR A 107 5.89 -8.02 0.28
CA TYR A 107 4.73 -8.89 0.11
C TYR A 107 3.63 -8.21 -0.68
N VAL A 108 2.75 -9.03 -1.26
CA VAL A 108 1.48 -8.63 -1.80
C VAL A 108 0.38 -9.54 -1.29
N SER A 109 -0.71 -8.92 -0.83
CA SER A 109 -1.97 -9.60 -0.51
C SER A 109 -2.99 -9.20 -1.57
N TYR A 110 -3.64 -10.18 -2.22
CA TYR A 110 -4.55 -9.91 -3.31
C TYR A 110 -5.70 -10.92 -3.37
N ARG A 111 -6.75 -10.56 -4.10
CA ARG A 111 -7.87 -11.41 -4.46
C ARG A 111 -8.04 -11.44 -5.97
N ILE A 112 -8.72 -12.46 -6.44
CA ILE A 112 -9.15 -12.56 -7.84
C ILE A 112 -10.67 -12.41 -7.88
N ARG A 113 -11.15 -11.49 -8.73
CA ARG A 113 -12.55 -11.35 -9.06
C ARG A 113 -12.72 -11.40 -10.57
N LYS A 114 -13.28 -12.51 -11.06
CA LYS A 114 -13.35 -12.82 -12.51
C LYS A 114 -11.95 -12.82 -13.14
N ASP A 115 -11.68 -11.86 -14.02
CA ASP A 115 -10.41 -11.67 -14.72
C ASP A 115 -9.60 -10.47 -14.20
N THR A 116 -9.90 -10.01 -12.98
CA THR A 116 -9.23 -8.89 -12.33
C THR A 116 -8.48 -9.35 -11.08
N LEU A 117 -7.18 -9.07 -11.02
CA LEU A 117 -6.39 -9.18 -9.80
C LEU A 117 -6.57 -7.90 -8.98
N MET A 118 -7.09 -8.03 -7.78
CA MET A 118 -7.37 -6.93 -6.87
C MET A 118 -6.35 -6.93 -5.75
N ILE A 119 -5.38 -6.04 -5.80
CA ILE A 119 -4.39 -5.89 -4.73
C ILE A 119 -5.09 -5.31 -3.50
N HIS A 120 -5.05 -6.05 -2.40
CA HIS A 120 -5.53 -5.60 -1.11
C HIS A 120 -4.47 -4.74 -0.42
N GLU A 121 -3.22 -5.22 -0.42
CA GLU A 121 -2.05 -4.50 0.08
C GLU A 121 -0.79 -4.98 -0.65
N MET A 122 0.15 -4.07 -0.84
CA MET A 122 1.50 -4.38 -1.32
C MET A 122 2.48 -3.48 -0.60
N ILE A 123 3.44 -4.08 0.08
CA ILE A 123 4.51 -3.40 0.82
C ILE A 123 5.86 -3.93 0.34
N SER A 124 6.81 -3.04 0.16
CA SER A 124 8.18 -3.36 -0.26
C SER A 124 9.19 -2.55 0.53
N ALA A 125 10.21 -3.21 1.05
CA ALA A 125 11.29 -2.58 1.80
C ALA A 125 12.41 -2.05 0.89
N THR A 126 12.49 -2.57 -0.34
CA THR A 126 13.50 -2.20 -1.35
C THR A 126 12.87 -1.91 -2.70
N SER A 127 13.58 -1.18 -3.56
CA SER A 127 13.16 -0.96 -4.95
C SER A 127 13.11 -2.26 -5.76
N THR A 128 14.00 -3.21 -5.45
CA THR A 128 14.02 -4.54 -6.09
C THR A 128 12.76 -5.32 -5.74
N SER A 129 12.40 -5.40 -4.46
CA SER A 129 11.18 -6.09 -4.03
C SER A 129 9.92 -5.41 -4.57
N HIS A 130 9.89 -4.08 -4.68
CA HIS A 130 8.79 -3.34 -5.33
C HIS A 130 8.61 -3.78 -6.79
N THR A 131 9.70 -3.78 -7.56
CA THR A 131 9.68 -4.21 -8.96
C THR A 131 9.25 -5.67 -9.09
N ALA A 132 9.80 -6.54 -8.22
CA ALA A 132 9.48 -7.95 -8.21
C ALA A 132 7.98 -8.20 -7.95
N LEU A 133 7.41 -7.55 -6.94
CA LEU A 133 6.00 -7.73 -6.59
C LEU A 133 5.06 -7.26 -7.71
N TRP A 134 5.36 -6.14 -8.37
CA TRP A 134 4.58 -5.71 -9.53
C TRP A 134 4.71 -6.70 -10.70
N ARG A 135 5.92 -7.23 -10.98
CA ARG A 135 6.11 -8.28 -11.99
C ARG A 135 5.29 -9.51 -11.66
N TYR A 136 5.30 -9.93 -10.40
CA TYR A 136 4.47 -11.03 -9.95
C TYR A 136 3.00 -10.78 -10.29
N CYS A 137 2.44 -9.64 -9.88
CA CYS A 137 1.03 -9.31 -10.14
C CYS A 137 0.71 -9.24 -11.64
N PHE A 138 1.62 -8.71 -12.45
CA PHE A 138 1.47 -8.64 -13.90
C PHE A 138 1.61 -10.00 -14.60
N GLY A 139 2.32 -10.94 -13.97
CA GLY A 139 2.55 -12.30 -14.45
C GLY A 139 1.47 -13.31 -14.09
N VAL A 140 0.52 -12.98 -13.21
CA VAL A 140 -0.57 -13.92 -12.84
C VAL A 140 -1.43 -14.22 -14.05
N ASP A 141 -1.56 -15.52 -14.35
CA ASP A 141 -2.29 -15.97 -15.54
C ASP A 141 -3.79 -15.68 -15.48
N LEU A 142 -4.41 -15.60 -16.66
CA LEU A 142 -5.84 -15.38 -16.88
C LEU A 142 -6.37 -14.03 -16.39
N MET A 143 -5.50 -13.13 -15.89
CA MET A 143 -5.91 -11.79 -15.50
C MET A 143 -5.86 -10.85 -16.71
N ARG A 144 -6.91 -10.04 -16.87
CA ARG A 144 -6.98 -8.97 -17.86
C ARG A 144 -6.65 -7.62 -17.26
N ARG A 145 -6.94 -7.44 -15.98
CA ARG A 145 -6.76 -6.17 -15.30
C ARG A 145 -6.15 -6.37 -13.92
N ILE A 146 -5.36 -5.40 -13.51
CA ILE A 146 -4.82 -5.30 -12.17
C ILE A 146 -5.34 -4.00 -11.56
N ASP A 147 -6.06 -4.10 -10.44
CA ASP A 147 -6.54 -2.98 -9.65
C ASP A 147 -5.76 -2.94 -8.32
N ALA A 148 -5.17 -1.79 -8.02
CA ALA A 148 -4.38 -1.57 -6.82
C ALA A 148 -4.83 -0.29 -6.12
N PRO A 149 -5.86 -0.36 -5.29
CA PRO A 149 -6.32 0.78 -4.51
C PRO A 149 -5.33 1.12 -3.39
N LYS A 150 -5.46 2.32 -2.84
CA LYS A 150 -4.73 2.79 -1.65
C LYS A 150 -3.20 2.73 -1.77
N ARG A 151 -2.68 3.01 -2.97
CA ARG A 151 -1.24 3.12 -3.15
C ARG A 151 -0.73 4.45 -2.60
N PRO A 152 0.53 4.50 -2.12
CA PRO A 152 1.18 5.77 -1.78
C PRO A 152 1.20 6.71 -2.99
N ILE A 153 1.06 8.01 -2.76
CA ILE A 153 1.10 9.01 -3.83
C ILE A 153 2.49 9.12 -4.50
N ASP A 154 3.51 8.63 -3.84
CA ASP A 154 4.89 8.55 -4.30
C ASP A 154 5.27 7.13 -4.79
N ASP A 155 4.28 6.28 -5.08
CA ASP A 155 4.54 4.96 -5.67
C ASP A 155 5.27 5.10 -7.00
N PRO A 156 6.42 4.44 -7.18
CA PRO A 156 7.24 4.60 -8.37
C PRO A 156 6.68 3.91 -9.62
N LEU A 157 5.62 3.12 -9.54
CA LEU A 157 5.07 2.37 -10.67
C LEU A 157 4.86 3.22 -11.94
N PRO A 158 4.29 4.44 -11.90
CA PRO A 158 4.11 5.25 -13.10
C PRO A 158 5.39 5.51 -13.89
N TRP A 159 6.54 5.59 -13.18
CA TRP A 159 7.84 5.86 -13.76
C TRP A 159 8.57 4.59 -14.25
N MET A 160 8.05 3.43 -13.89
CA MET A 160 8.60 2.14 -14.28
C MET A 160 7.97 1.60 -15.57
N LEU A 161 6.75 2.01 -15.88
CA LEU A 161 5.99 1.51 -17.04
C LEU A 161 6.49 2.13 -18.36
N ALA A 162 6.56 1.32 -19.41
CA ALA A 162 6.91 1.75 -20.76
C ALA A 162 5.86 2.73 -21.35
N ASP A 163 4.58 2.58 -20.97
CA ASP A 163 3.51 3.51 -21.31
C ASP A 163 2.73 3.92 -20.05
N PRO A 164 3.20 4.94 -19.31
CA PRO A 164 2.56 5.38 -18.06
C PRO A 164 1.14 5.94 -18.26
N ARG A 165 0.77 6.35 -19.48
CA ARG A 165 -0.58 6.84 -19.79
C ARG A 165 -1.65 5.75 -19.74
N ARG A 166 -1.26 4.50 -19.79
CA ARG A 166 -2.14 3.34 -19.66
C ARG A 166 -2.48 2.98 -18.22
N LEU A 167 -1.72 3.53 -17.27
CA LEU A 167 -2.05 3.43 -15.86
C LEU A 167 -3.10 4.47 -15.51
N HIS A 168 -4.32 4.02 -15.27
CA HIS A 168 -5.36 4.87 -14.70
C HIS A 168 -5.02 5.18 -13.25
N GLN A 169 -5.04 6.47 -12.91
CA GLN A 169 -4.71 6.95 -11.57
C GLN A 169 -5.85 7.81 -11.04
N SER A 170 -6.34 7.49 -9.84
CA SER A 170 -7.36 8.28 -9.16
C SER A 170 -6.84 8.72 -7.79
N LEU A 171 -6.52 10.01 -7.67
CA LEU A 171 -6.04 10.59 -6.42
C LEU A 171 -7.22 10.84 -5.48
N ARG A 172 -7.06 10.41 -4.22
CA ARG A 172 -8.07 10.59 -3.16
C ARG A 172 -7.43 11.08 -1.88
N ASP A 173 -8.22 11.72 -1.03
CA ASP A 173 -7.91 11.85 0.39
C ASP A 173 -8.04 10.49 1.08
N ASP A 174 -7.28 10.32 2.17
CA ASP A 174 -7.26 9.09 2.96
C ASP A 174 -7.56 9.42 4.43
N LEU A 175 -6.55 9.73 5.23
CA LEU A 175 -6.75 10.10 6.62
C LEU A 175 -7.03 11.59 6.78
N TRP A 176 -8.07 11.87 7.56
CA TRP A 176 -8.35 13.21 8.07
C TRP A 176 -7.91 13.30 9.52
N LEU A 177 -7.18 14.34 9.86
CA LEU A 177 -6.62 14.56 11.18
C LEU A 177 -7.14 15.87 11.77
N ARG A 178 -7.26 15.88 13.09
CA ARG A 178 -7.54 17.08 13.87
C ARG A 178 -6.54 17.17 15.01
N LEU A 179 -5.89 18.32 15.16
CA LEU A 179 -5.05 18.60 16.32
C LEU A 179 -5.95 18.90 17.51
N VAL A 180 -5.84 18.11 18.57
CA VAL A 180 -6.58 18.30 19.84
C VAL A 180 -5.74 19.16 20.79
N ALA A 181 -4.51 18.79 21.06
CA ALA A 181 -3.55 19.53 21.86
C ALA A 181 -2.63 20.35 20.93
N VAL A 182 -3.13 21.50 20.43
CA VAL A 182 -2.45 22.30 19.38
C VAL A 182 -1.09 22.78 19.86
N LYS A 183 -1.00 23.30 21.10
CA LYS A 183 0.25 23.79 21.67
C LYS A 183 1.32 22.70 21.70
N ASP A 184 0.98 21.54 22.24
CA ASP A 184 1.91 20.42 22.39
C ASP A 184 2.35 19.91 21.02
N ALA A 185 1.40 19.73 20.09
CA ALA A 185 1.71 19.28 18.73
C ALA A 185 2.66 20.24 17.97
N LEU A 186 2.52 21.54 18.18
CA LEU A 186 3.41 22.54 17.59
C LEU A 186 4.78 22.59 18.30
N SER A 187 4.81 22.40 19.62
CA SER A 187 6.06 22.38 20.40
C SER A 187 6.94 21.19 20.10
N GLU A 188 6.35 20.03 19.84
CA GLU A 188 7.05 18.78 19.47
C GLU A 188 7.52 18.75 18.01
N ARG A 189 7.10 19.72 17.21
CA ARG A 189 7.49 19.78 15.80
C ARG A 189 8.90 20.33 15.65
N SER A 190 9.72 19.69 14.81
CA SER A 190 10.99 20.24 14.38
C SER A 190 10.81 21.36 13.35
N TYR A 191 11.48 22.48 13.55
CA TYR A 191 11.48 23.64 12.65
C TYR A 191 12.88 23.83 12.07
N GLY A 192 12.98 24.15 10.77
CA GLY A 192 14.25 24.34 10.06
C GLY A 192 14.97 25.66 10.38
N TYR A 193 14.29 26.61 11.05
CA TYR A 193 14.82 27.91 11.39
C TYR A 193 14.36 28.34 12.79
N GLU A 194 15.23 29.07 13.50
CA GLU A 194 14.86 29.77 14.72
C GLU A 194 14.02 31.00 14.35
N GLY A 195 12.86 31.16 14.97
CA GLY A 195 11.95 32.27 14.74
C GLY A 195 10.87 32.34 15.81
N ARG A 196 10.27 33.51 15.94
CA ARG A 196 9.10 33.72 16.82
C ARG A 196 7.85 33.80 15.94
N LEU A 197 6.91 32.89 16.17
CA LEU A 197 5.55 33.00 15.62
C LEU A 197 4.83 34.10 16.42
N VAL A 198 4.36 35.13 15.74
CA VAL A 198 3.54 36.21 16.27
C VAL A 198 2.10 35.98 15.87
#